data_aa6f49c843fa232bd0bcc747ceba4e18
#
_entry.id   aa6f49c843fa232bd0bcc747ceba4e18
#
_cell.length_a   1.000
_cell.length_b   1.000
_cell.length_c   1.000
_cell.angle_alpha   90.00
_cell.angle_beta   90.00
_cell.angle_gamma   90.00
#
_symmetry.space_group_name_H-M   'P 1'
#
loop_
_entity.id
_entity.type
_entity.pdbx_description
1 polymer ?
#
loop_
_entity_poly.entity_id
_entity_poly.type
_entity_poly.pdbx_seq_one_letter_code
_entity_poly.pdbx_strand_id
1 'polypeptide(L)'
;MIKQIKAHLNKSIQSILSQKVELVKQDEQAFTRKRRLSLETMIRTILGMGGKSLSKELLDARLTVSNSAFVQRRYQIKPEAFYTLFKEFTAPIPLNTNLPILAADGSDICIPRNPMDTETSIQTQTDVKSYNLIHINALYDLKTGVYRD
;
A
#
# COMPACT_ATOMS: atom_id res chain seq x y z
N MET A 1 15.25 8.09 -17.38
CA MET A 1 14.11 7.27 -16.96
C MET A 1 13.99 7.17 -15.44
N ILE A 2 14.88 6.52 -14.68
CA ILE A 2 14.75 6.34 -13.22
C ILE A 2 14.57 7.66 -12.43
N LYS A 3 15.32 8.71 -12.78
CA LYS A 3 15.19 10.04 -12.14
C LYS A 3 13.78 10.63 -12.32
N GLN A 4 13.18 10.45 -13.49
CA GLN A 4 11.83 10.93 -13.79
C GLN A 4 10.77 10.16 -13.00
N ILE A 5 10.91 8.83 -12.89
CA ILE A 5 10.01 7.98 -12.08
C ILE A 5 10.07 8.41 -10.61
N LYS A 6 11.28 8.60 -10.06
CA LYS A 6 11.46 9.08 -8.69
C LYS A 6 10.86 10.47 -8.44
N ALA A 7 11.07 11.40 -9.39
CA ALA A 7 10.49 12.73 -9.30
C ALA A 7 8.96 12.67 -9.32
N HIS A 8 8.41 11.83 -10.18
CA HIS A 8 6.97 11.64 -10.29
C HIS A 8 6.39 11.02 -9.01
N LEU A 9 6.99 9.94 -8.48
CA LEU A 9 6.58 9.36 -7.20
C LEU A 9 6.63 10.40 -6.06
N ASN A 10 7.68 11.22 -6.01
CA ASN A 10 7.77 12.27 -5.01
C ASN A 10 6.62 13.28 -5.15
N LYS A 11 6.27 13.67 -6.38
CA LYS A 11 5.14 14.57 -6.63
C LYS A 11 3.82 13.96 -6.16
N SER A 12 3.56 12.69 -6.49
CA SER A 12 2.34 11.99 -6.04
C SER A 12 2.29 11.88 -4.51
N ILE A 13 3.41 11.59 -3.85
CA ILE A 13 3.46 11.58 -2.37
C ILE A 13 3.14 12.97 -1.80
N GLN A 14 3.69 14.06 -2.38
CA GLN A 14 3.37 15.41 -1.91
C GLN A 14 1.89 15.76 -2.10
N SER A 15 1.26 15.28 -3.17
CA SER A 15 -0.19 15.42 -3.37
C SER A 15 -0.98 14.74 -2.24
N ILE A 16 -0.61 13.51 -1.88
CA ILE A 16 -1.23 12.80 -0.74
C ILE A 16 -1.05 13.58 0.58
N LEU A 17 0.13 14.16 0.80
CA LEU A 17 0.37 14.95 2.00
C LEU A 17 -0.49 16.22 2.07
N SER A 18 -0.84 16.82 0.94
CA SER A 18 -1.76 17.96 0.88
C SER A 18 -3.21 17.57 1.21
N GLN A 19 -3.60 16.33 0.91
CA GLN A 19 -4.93 15.76 1.20
C GLN A 19 -5.00 15.04 2.56
N LYS A 20 -4.04 15.28 3.43
CA LYS A 20 -3.84 14.55 4.70
C LYS A 20 -5.10 14.41 5.54
N VAL A 21 -5.92 15.46 5.67
CA VAL A 21 -7.12 15.47 6.52
C VAL A 21 -8.11 14.38 6.09
N GLU A 22 -8.26 14.15 4.80
CA GLU A 22 -9.19 13.17 4.23
C GLU A 22 -8.65 11.73 4.30
N LEU A 23 -7.32 11.58 4.22
CA LEU A 23 -6.63 10.30 4.06
C LEU A 23 -6.10 9.70 5.37
N VAL A 24 -6.34 10.35 6.51
CA VAL A 24 -5.94 9.87 7.83
C VAL A 24 -7.18 9.57 8.68
N LYS A 25 -7.15 8.45 9.40
CA LYS A 25 -8.18 8.11 10.40
C LYS A 25 -7.94 8.96 11.63
N GLN A 26 -8.99 9.60 12.12
CA GLN A 26 -8.99 10.40 13.35
C GLN A 26 -8.20 11.71 13.27
N ASP A 27 -8.93 12.74 13.69
CA ASP A 27 -8.54 14.06 14.13
C ASP A 27 -7.54 14.84 13.27
N GLU A 28 -7.86 16.10 13.08
CA GLU A 28 -6.97 17.16 12.63
C GLU A 28 -5.60 17.12 13.34
N GLN A 29 -5.50 16.42 14.48
CA GLN A 29 -4.28 16.24 15.26
C GLN A 29 -3.39 15.08 14.83
N ALA A 30 -3.88 14.15 13.99
CA ALA A 30 -3.05 13.05 13.52
C ALA A 30 -1.93 13.57 12.61
N PHE A 31 -0.70 13.13 12.87
CA PHE A 31 0.50 13.56 12.15
C PHE A 31 0.81 15.08 12.21
N THR A 32 0.28 15.83 13.16
CA THR A 32 0.55 17.27 13.31
C THR A 32 1.85 17.56 14.04
N ARG A 33 2.19 16.75 15.03
CA ARG A 33 3.44 16.94 15.80
C ARG A 33 4.64 16.45 14.98
N LYS A 34 5.75 17.20 15.01
CA LYS A 34 7.05 16.76 14.47
C LYS A 34 7.55 15.53 15.24
N ARG A 35 7.16 14.35 14.78
CA ARG A 35 7.62 13.06 15.30
C ARG A 35 8.45 12.35 14.24
N ARG A 36 9.26 11.37 14.65
CA ARG A 36 10.08 10.53 13.74
C ARG A 36 9.24 9.82 12.66
N LEU A 37 7.98 9.46 12.98
CA LEU A 37 7.03 8.86 12.05
C LEU A 37 6.06 9.92 11.51
N SER A 38 6.52 10.75 10.59
CA SER A 38 5.63 11.62 9.80
C SER A 38 4.79 10.80 8.81
N LEU A 39 3.72 11.36 8.27
CA LEU A 39 2.92 10.69 7.23
C LEU A 39 3.79 10.32 6.01
N GLU A 40 4.64 11.24 5.57
CA GLU A 40 5.58 10.98 4.47
C GLU A 40 6.53 9.81 4.79
N THR A 41 7.13 9.81 5.99
CA THR A 41 8.01 8.72 6.42
C THR A 41 7.26 7.39 6.41
N MET A 42 6.02 7.37 6.92
CA MET A 42 5.19 6.17 6.92
C MET A 42 4.91 5.65 5.51
N ILE A 43 4.45 6.51 4.60
CA ILE A 43 4.17 6.13 3.20
C ILE A 43 5.42 5.58 2.53
N ARG A 44 6.55 6.29 2.61
CA ARG A 44 7.82 5.86 2.00
C ARG A 44 8.32 4.54 2.56
N THR A 45 8.21 4.35 3.88
CA THR A 45 8.62 3.10 4.51
C THR A 45 7.75 1.94 4.05
N ILE A 46 6.42 2.10 4.03
CA ILE A 46 5.50 1.05 3.59
C ILE A 46 5.74 0.67 2.12
N LEU A 47 5.93 1.66 1.24
CA LEU A 47 6.25 1.40 -0.17
C LEU A 47 7.62 0.72 -0.38
N GLY A 48 8.54 0.91 0.54
CA GLY A 48 9.87 0.30 0.47
C GLY A 48 9.98 -1.08 1.12
N MET A 49 8.92 -1.58 1.77
CA MET A 49 8.94 -2.89 2.42
C MET A 49 9.06 -4.02 1.41
N GLY A 50 9.97 -4.97 1.67
CA GLY A 50 10.28 -6.09 0.78
C GLY A 50 9.82 -7.46 1.33
N GLY A 51 8.84 -7.50 2.26
CA GLY A 51 8.30 -8.75 2.81
C GLY A 51 9.16 -9.40 3.91
N LYS A 52 10.10 -8.65 4.50
CA LYS A 52 10.89 -9.08 5.66
C LYS A 52 10.08 -8.92 6.96
N SER A 53 10.63 -9.37 8.09
CA SER A 53 10.05 -9.04 9.40
C SER A 53 10.02 -7.53 9.62
N LEU A 54 8.99 -7.01 10.29
CA LEU A 54 8.85 -5.57 10.53
C LEU A 54 10.10 -4.95 11.17
N SER A 55 10.70 -5.63 12.14
CA SER A 55 11.96 -5.16 12.77
C SER A 55 13.08 -4.97 11.75
N LYS A 56 13.20 -5.89 10.79
CA LYS A 56 14.22 -5.81 9.74
C LYS A 56 13.90 -4.70 8.75
N GLU A 57 12.63 -4.53 8.36
CA GLU A 57 12.20 -3.45 7.47
C GLU A 57 12.48 -2.07 8.08
N LEU A 58 12.19 -1.89 9.38
CA LEU A 58 12.47 -0.64 10.08
C LEU A 58 13.98 -0.36 10.19
N LEU A 59 14.78 -1.41 10.42
CA LEU A 59 16.24 -1.29 10.44
C LEU A 59 16.78 -0.88 9.07
N ASP A 60 16.33 -1.54 8.01
CA ASP A 60 16.75 -1.24 6.63
C ASP A 60 16.33 0.20 6.22
N ALA A 61 15.17 0.67 6.70
CA ALA A 61 14.72 2.05 6.55
C ALA A 61 15.44 3.05 7.49
N ARG A 62 16.37 2.59 8.32
CA ARG A 62 17.08 3.39 9.33
C ARG A 62 16.17 4.11 10.31
N LEU A 63 15.05 3.49 10.66
CA LEU A 63 14.09 4.01 11.62
C LEU A 63 14.31 3.41 13.01
N THR A 64 14.65 4.25 13.97
CA THR A 64 14.82 3.90 15.39
C THR A 64 13.50 4.07 16.13
N VAL A 65 12.54 3.21 15.83
CA VAL A 65 11.21 3.19 16.45
C VAL A 65 10.82 1.75 16.79
N SER A 66 9.93 1.55 17.76
CA SER A 66 9.42 0.22 18.07
C SER A 66 8.42 -0.25 17.01
N ASN A 67 8.31 -1.58 16.84
CA ASN A 67 7.30 -2.19 15.97
C ASN A 67 5.89 -1.73 16.34
N SER A 68 5.58 -1.67 17.64
CA SER A 68 4.28 -1.21 18.15
C SER A 68 3.98 0.23 17.72
N ALA A 69 4.95 1.13 17.88
CA ALA A 69 4.78 2.53 17.48
C ALA A 69 4.53 2.66 15.95
N PHE A 70 5.23 1.87 15.14
CA PHE A 70 5.02 1.84 13.69
C PHE A 70 3.63 1.32 13.34
N VAL A 71 3.21 0.19 13.94
CA VAL A 71 1.90 -0.41 13.69
C VAL A 71 0.77 0.54 14.09
N GLN A 72 0.84 1.16 15.28
CA GLN A 72 -0.14 2.16 15.71
C GLN A 72 -0.25 3.34 14.74
N ARG A 73 0.89 3.81 14.22
CA ARG A 73 0.89 4.89 13.22
C ARG A 73 0.32 4.45 11.88
N ARG A 74 0.62 3.22 11.43
CA ARG A 74 0.05 2.66 10.20
C ARG A 74 -1.47 2.60 10.27
N TYR A 75 -2.05 2.23 11.40
CA TYR A 75 -3.50 2.20 11.60
C TYR A 75 -4.19 3.57 11.42
N GLN A 76 -3.45 4.66 11.58
CA GLN A 76 -3.98 6.01 11.38
C GLN A 76 -4.09 6.41 9.90
N ILE A 77 -3.45 5.68 8.99
CA ILE A 77 -3.54 5.93 7.56
C ILE A 77 -4.70 5.13 6.99
N LYS A 78 -5.60 5.79 6.27
CA LYS A 78 -6.69 5.11 5.58
C LYS A 78 -6.13 4.34 4.36
N PRO A 79 -6.66 3.15 4.03
CA PRO A 79 -6.26 2.42 2.82
C PRO A 79 -6.37 3.26 1.54
N GLU A 80 -7.37 4.14 1.47
CA GLU A 80 -7.63 5.06 0.35
C GLU A 80 -6.42 5.95 0.02
N ALA A 81 -5.55 6.22 0.98
CA ALA A 81 -4.32 6.97 0.74
C ALA A 81 -3.39 6.26 -0.25
N PHE A 82 -3.30 4.95 -0.17
CA PHE A 82 -2.49 4.15 -1.11
C PHE A 82 -3.16 3.97 -2.45
N TYR A 83 -4.48 3.81 -2.46
CA TYR A 83 -5.25 3.77 -3.71
C TYR A 83 -5.13 5.10 -4.48
N THR A 84 -5.32 6.23 -3.80
CA THR A 84 -5.16 7.56 -4.39
C THR A 84 -3.74 7.76 -4.91
N LEU A 85 -2.73 7.36 -4.12
CA LEU A 85 -1.33 7.42 -4.54
C LEU A 85 -1.08 6.59 -5.80
N PHE A 86 -1.62 5.38 -5.86
CA PHE A 86 -1.51 4.53 -7.03
C PHE A 86 -2.15 5.19 -8.27
N LYS A 87 -3.37 5.70 -8.17
CA LYS A 87 -4.05 6.38 -9.27
C LYS A 87 -3.30 7.63 -9.72
N GLU A 88 -2.84 8.47 -8.81
CA GLU A 88 -2.06 9.68 -9.16
C GLU A 88 -0.70 9.34 -9.79
N PHE A 89 -0.06 8.27 -9.33
CA PHE A 89 1.22 7.84 -9.88
C PHE A 89 1.08 7.23 -11.27
N THR A 90 -0.01 6.52 -11.56
CA THR A 90 -0.22 5.83 -12.83
C THR A 90 -0.96 6.66 -13.87
N ALA A 91 -1.79 7.62 -13.47
CA ALA A 91 -2.61 8.43 -14.35
C ALA A 91 -1.85 9.17 -15.48
N PRO A 92 -0.65 9.75 -15.25
CA PRO A 92 0.10 10.42 -16.30
C PRO A 92 0.73 9.48 -17.33
N ILE A 93 0.74 8.17 -17.08
CA ILE A 93 1.30 7.18 -18.00
C ILE A 93 0.20 6.81 -19.00
N PRO A 94 0.28 7.27 -20.28
CA PRO A 94 -0.80 7.08 -21.23
C PRO A 94 -0.99 5.60 -21.54
N LEU A 95 -2.25 5.17 -21.63
CA LEU A 95 -2.58 3.90 -22.25
C LEU A 95 -2.27 4.00 -23.75
N ASN A 96 -1.62 2.97 -24.32
CA ASN A 96 -1.43 2.93 -25.76
C ASN A 96 -2.79 2.63 -26.43
N THR A 97 -3.45 3.70 -26.92
CA THR A 97 -4.81 3.61 -27.47
C THR A 97 -4.88 2.91 -28.82
N ASN A 98 -3.76 2.88 -29.59
CA ASN A 98 -3.77 2.25 -30.91
C ASN A 98 -3.89 0.71 -30.84
N LEU A 99 -3.29 0.10 -29.83
CA LEU A 99 -3.43 -1.33 -29.52
C LEU A 99 -3.12 -1.56 -28.04
N PRO A 100 -4.08 -1.37 -27.14
CA PRO A 100 -3.88 -1.70 -25.73
C PRO A 100 -3.80 -3.22 -25.56
N ILE A 101 -2.73 -3.69 -24.94
CA ILE A 101 -2.57 -5.11 -24.59
C ILE A 101 -2.55 -5.15 -23.06
N LEU A 102 -3.66 -5.60 -22.49
CA LEU A 102 -3.84 -5.71 -21.06
C LEU A 102 -3.83 -7.18 -20.67
N ALA A 103 -3.05 -7.51 -19.66
CA ALA A 103 -3.10 -8.81 -19.00
C ALA A 103 -3.88 -8.65 -17.69
N ALA A 104 -4.85 -9.54 -17.47
CA ALA A 104 -5.54 -9.67 -16.20
C ALA A 104 -5.05 -10.93 -15.49
N ASP A 105 -4.67 -10.81 -14.24
CA ASP A 105 -4.22 -11.93 -13.42
C ASP A 105 -4.84 -11.85 -12.03
N GLY A 106 -5.19 -13.01 -11.48
CA GLY A 106 -5.73 -13.17 -10.14
C GLY A 106 -4.72 -13.86 -9.24
N SER A 107 -4.52 -13.31 -8.04
CA SER A 107 -3.62 -13.88 -7.05
C SER A 107 -4.27 -13.93 -5.68
N ASP A 108 -4.05 -15.03 -4.96
CA ASP A 108 -4.52 -15.20 -3.59
C ASP A 108 -3.43 -14.80 -2.60
N ILE A 109 -3.77 -13.89 -1.70
CA ILE A 109 -2.89 -13.44 -0.63
C ILE A 109 -3.39 -13.98 0.71
N CYS A 110 -2.58 -14.82 1.36
CA CYS A 110 -2.86 -15.26 2.72
C CYS A 110 -2.71 -14.09 3.69
N ILE A 111 -3.75 -13.84 4.47
CA ILE A 111 -3.75 -12.83 5.52
C ILE A 111 -3.78 -13.48 6.91
N PRO A 112 -3.46 -12.75 7.98
CA PRO A 112 -3.52 -13.30 9.33
C PRO A 112 -4.89 -13.90 9.64
N ARG A 113 -4.88 -15.10 10.22
CA ARG A 113 -6.10 -15.85 10.53
C ARG A 113 -7.02 -15.05 11.46
N ASN A 114 -8.26 -14.85 11.00
CA ASN A 114 -9.37 -14.30 11.78
C ASN A 114 -10.65 -15.08 11.48
N PRO A 115 -11.04 -16.06 12.32
CA PRO A 115 -12.23 -16.88 12.09
C PRO A 115 -13.55 -16.09 12.13
N MET A 116 -13.55 -14.89 12.71
CA MET A 116 -14.73 -14.03 12.79
C MET A 116 -14.96 -13.22 11.49
N ASP A 117 -13.97 -13.18 10.61
CA ASP A 117 -14.07 -12.57 9.29
C ASP A 117 -14.55 -13.64 8.29
N THR A 118 -15.86 -13.70 8.12
CA THR A 118 -16.53 -14.70 7.27
C THR A 118 -16.33 -14.45 5.78
N GLU A 119 -15.98 -13.23 5.39
CA GLU A 119 -15.76 -12.87 3.98
C GLU A 119 -14.45 -13.46 3.45
N THR A 120 -13.42 -13.50 4.29
CA THR A 120 -12.09 -13.96 3.88
C THR A 120 -11.74 -15.34 4.45
N SER A 121 -12.53 -15.88 5.38
CA SER A 121 -12.27 -17.17 6.02
C SER A 121 -12.63 -18.34 5.11
N ILE A 122 -11.67 -19.21 4.86
CA ILE A 122 -11.85 -20.41 4.05
C ILE A 122 -11.59 -21.65 4.93
N GLN A 123 -12.52 -22.58 4.89
CA GLN A 123 -12.39 -23.88 5.52
C GLN A 123 -12.54 -24.97 4.46
N THR A 124 -11.48 -25.71 4.23
CA THR A 124 -11.43 -26.74 3.18
C THR A 124 -11.90 -28.10 3.68
N GLN A 125 -11.74 -28.41 4.98
CA GLN A 125 -12.15 -29.67 5.61
C GLN A 125 -12.56 -29.40 7.06
N THR A 126 -13.44 -30.27 7.60
CA THR A 126 -14.01 -30.10 8.94
C THR A 126 -12.95 -30.13 10.06
N ASP A 127 -11.88 -30.91 9.88
CA ASP A 127 -10.83 -31.11 10.90
C ASP A 127 -9.60 -30.21 10.69
N VAL A 128 -9.60 -29.36 9.68
CA VAL A 128 -8.49 -28.46 9.36
C VAL A 128 -8.83 -27.05 9.82
N LYS A 129 -7.89 -26.38 10.49
CA LYS A 129 -8.06 -24.96 10.86
C LYS A 129 -8.30 -24.11 9.62
N SER A 130 -9.35 -23.27 9.68
CA SER A 130 -9.60 -22.26 8.65
C SER A 130 -8.39 -21.34 8.49
N TYR A 131 -8.23 -20.80 7.30
CA TYR A 131 -7.27 -19.73 6.99
C TYR A 131 -8.02 -18.58 6.31
N ASN A 132 -7.42 -17.41 6.28
CA ASN A 132 -8.01 -16.26 5.60
C ASN A 132 -7.14 -15.87 4.40
N LEU A 133 -7.80 -15.59 3.29
CA LEU A 133 -7.14 -15.06 2.11
C LEU A 133 -7.98 -13.96 1.43
N ILE A 134 -7.29 -13.11 0.71
CA ILE A 134 -7.88 -12.09 -0.16
C ILE A 134 -7.52 -12.44 -1.59
N HIS A 135 -8.51 -12.49 -2.46
CA HIS A 135 -8.29 -12.60 -3.90
C HIS A 135 -8.08 -11.21 -4.49
N ILE A 136 -6.96 -11.00 -5.15
CA ILE A 136 -6.62 -9.74 -5.82
C ILE A 136 -6.60 -9.99 -7.32
N ASN A 137 -7.39 -9.19 -8.06
CA ASN A 137 -7.28 -9.11 -9.50
C ASN A 137 -6.46 -7.88 -9.86
N ALA A 138 -5.50 -8.05 -10.76
CA ALA A 138 -4.64 -6.98 -11.23
C ALA A 138 -4.75 -6.84 -12.74
N LEU A 139 -4.87 -5.61 -13.23
CA LEU A 139 -4.86 -5.29 -14.65
C LEU A 139 -3.53 -4.64 -15.01
N TYR A 140 -2.73 -5.30 -15.85
CA TYR A 140 -1.39 -4.87 -16.22
C TYR A 140 -1.30 -4.52 -17.69
N ASP A 141 -0.79 -3.35 -18.00
CA ASP A 141 -0.53 -2.89 -19.37
C ASP A 141 0.86 -3.38 -19.82
N LEU A 142 0.87 -4.38 -20.71
CA LEU A 142 2.09 -5.02 -21.21
C LEU A 142 3.00 -4.07 -21.98
N LYS A 143 2.47 -3.01 -22.57
CA LYS A 143 3.27 -2.07 -23.37
C LYS A 143 3.93 -0.99 -22.50
N THR A 144 3.23 -0.51 -21.52
CA THR A 144 3.77 0.55 -20.64
C THR A 144 4.44 -0.02 -19.40
N GLY A 145 4.21 -1.31 -19.08
CA GLY A 145 4.77 -1.97 -17.91
C GLY A 145 4.18 -1.46 -16.59
N VAL A 146 2.89 -1.09 -16.58
CA VAL A 146 2.22 -0.45 -15.45
C VAL A 146 0.94 -1.19 -15.09
N TYR A 147 0.69 -1.38 -13.80
CA TYR A 147 -0.62 -1.77 -13.31
C TYR A 147 -1.61 -0.62 -13.48
N ARG A 148 -2.84 -0.94 -13.91
CA ARG A 148 -3.91 0.03 -14.16
C ARG A 148 -5.02 -0.05 -13.10
N ASP A 149 -5.25 -1.26 -12.59
CA ASP A 149 -6.22 -1.55 -11.54
C ASP A 149 -5.85 -2.81 -10.81
#